data_d0ca4a1d9fa3bd7e2ace99fb49638f0c
#
_entry.id   d0ca4a1d9fa3bd7e2ace99fb49638f0c
#
_cell.length_a   1.000
_cell.length_b   1.000
_cell.length_c   1.000
_cell.angle_alpha   90.00
_cell.angle_beta   90.00
_cell.angle_gamma   90.00
#
_symmetry.space_group_name_H-M   'P 1'
#
loop_
_entity.id
_entity.type
_entity.pdbx_description
1 polymer ?
#
loop_
_entity_poly.entity_id
_entity_poly.type
_entity_poly.pdbx_seq_one_letter_code
_entity_poly.pdbx_strand_id
1 'polypeptide(L)'
;MYILFDIFHTLDREKLALEFIKHISVESQKFRKKIFIQVNTGMESQKAGVPPGNANEFINYCRYDLKLPIIGLMCIPPINDDPESHFIKLRTLAKKSNLEFLSMGMSSDFETALLNGATHIRIGTFLFGKR
;
A
#
# COMPACT_ATOMS: atom_id res chain seq x y z
N MET A 1 -4.27 -14.78 10.42
CA MET A 1 -4.61 -13.49 9.79
C MET A 1 -4.85 -13.60 8.27
N TYR A 2 -4.04 -14.36 7.56
CA TYR A 2 -4.20 -14.52 6.10
C TYR A 2 -5.53 -15.13 5.70
N ILE A 3 -6.06 -16.01 6.50
CA ILE A 3 -7.30 -16.70 6.19
C ILE A 3 -8.50 -15.78 6.30
N LEU A 4 -8.42 -14.76 7.16
CA LEU A 4 -9.55 -13.88 7.46
C LEU A 4 -9.64 -12.65 6.54
N PHE A 5 -8.56 -12.29 5.85
CA PHE A 5 -8.51 -11.06 5.06
C PHE A 5 -8.09 -11.34 3.63
N ASP A 6 -8.79 -10.73 2.70
CA ASP A 6 -8.47 -10.83 1.27
C ASP A 6 -7.60 -9.69 0.77
N ILE A 7 -7.51 -8.58 1.51
CA ILE A 7 -6.76 -7.39 1.11
C ILE A 7 -5.77 -7.02 2.21
N PHE A 8 -4.50 -6.84 1.82
CA PHE A 8 -3.44 -6.44 2.73
C PHE A 8 -2.79 -5.16 2.23
N HIS A 9 -2.64 -4.17 3.09
CA HIS A 9 -2.20 -2.83 2.72
C HIS A 9 -0.78 -2.46 3.17
N THR A 10 -0.11 -3.32 3.91
CA THR A 10 1.10 -2.93 4.65
C THR A 10 2.36 -3.71 4.30
N LEU A 11 2.42 -4.27 3.09
CA LEU A 11 3.63 -4.97 2.66
C LEU A 11 4.74 -3.95 2.37
N ASP A 12 5.83 -4.00 3.13
CA ASP A 12 6.90 -3.03 3.00
C ASP A 12 8.31 -3.58 3.14
N ARG A 13 8.46 -4.90 3.27
CA ARG A 13 9.80 -5.49 3.43
C ARG A 13 9.81 -6.95 3.01
N GLU A 14 11.01 -7.40 2.65
CA GLU A 14 11.20 -8.76 2.15
C GLU A 14 10.75 -9.84 3.14
N LYS A 15 11.03 -9.65 4.43
CA LYS A 15 10.64 -10.62 5.44
C LYS A 15 9.14 -10.87 5.42
N LEU A 16 8.35 -9.80 5.32
CA LEU A 16 6.90 -9.90 5.29
C LEU A 16 6.43 -10.53 3.98
N ALA A 17 7.09 -10.20 2.87
CA ALA A 17 6.76 -10.79 1.57
C ALA A 17 6.97 -12.31 1.59
N LEU A 18 8.05 -12.78 2.19
CA LEU A 18 8.32 -14.22 2.30
C LEU A 18 7.31 -14.92 3.20
N GLU A 19 6.83 -14.23 4.24
CA GLU A 19 5.76 -14.79 5.09
C GLU A 19 4.46 -14.93 4.29
N PHE A 20 4.12 -13.96 3.46
CA PHE A 20 2.94 -14.08 2.59
C PHE A 20 3.05 -15.29 1.67
N ILE A 21 4.22 -15.55 1.12
CA ILE A 21 4.41 -16.70 0.24
C ILE A 21 4.14 -18.02 0.95
N LYS A 22 4.63 -18.16 2.17
CA LYS A 22 4.41 -19.40 2.94
C LYS A 22 2.93 -19.70 3.09
N HIS A 23 2.12 -18.68 3.32
CA HIS A 23 0.70 -18.87 3.57
C HIS A 23 -0.13 -18.96 2.30
N ILE A 24 0.24 -18.21 1.27
CA ILE A 24 -0.51 -18.19 0.01
C ILE A 24 -0.26 -19.47 -0.80
N SER A 25 0.98 -19.99 -0.79
CA SER A 25 1.33 -21.16 -1.59
C SER A 25 0.71 -22.46 -1.08
N VAL A 26 0.39 -22.53 0.21
CA VAL A 26 -0.23 -23.72 0.81
C VAL A 26 -1.71 -23.80 0.50
N GLU A 27 -2.35 -22.65 0.29
CA GLU A 27 -3.76 -22.57 -0.01
C GLU A 27 -3.97 -22.13 -1.45
N SER A 28 -4.89 -22.75 -2.16
CA SER A 28 -5.23 -22.37 -3.53
C SER A 28 -5.99 -21.03 -3.59
N GLN A 29 -5.64 -20.10 -2.70
CA GLN A 29 -6.27 -18.79 -2.60
C GLN A 29 -5.39 -17.66 -3.09
N LYS A 30 -4.30 -17.96 -3.76
CA LYS A 30 -3.36 -16.96 -4.27
C LYS A 30 -4.03 -15.87 -5.09
N PHE A 31 -5.02 -16.24 -5.89
CA PHE A 31 -5.70 -15.29 -6.77
C PHE A 31 -6.78 -14.47 -6.07
N ARG A 32 -7.14 -14.85 -4.86
CA ARG A 32 -8.14 -14.10 -4.07
C ARG A 32 -7.52 -13.02 -3.20
N LYS A 33 -6.25 -13.21 -2.81
CA LYS A 33 -5.57 -12.24 -1.97
C LYS A 33 -5.11 -11.06 -2.81
N LYS A 34 -5.25 -9.86 -2.26
CA LYS A 34 -4.83 -8.62 -2.91
C LYS A 34 -3.90 -7.89 -1.97
N ILE A 35 -2.74 -7.53 -2.46
CA ILE A 35 -1.71 -6.95 -1.62
C ILE A 35 -1.33 -5.56 -2.14
N PHE A 36 -1.29 -4.59 -1.22
CA PHE A 36 -0.77 -3.26 -1.48
C PHE A 36 0.61 -3.16 -0.86
N ILE A 37 1.54 -2.56 -1.60
CA ILE A 37 2.87 -2.27 -1.05
C ILE A 37 2.81 -0.88 -0.42
N GLN A 38 3.23 -0.80 0.84
CA GLN A 38 3.27 0.46 1.56
C GLN A 38 4.56 1.21 1.23
N VAL A 39 4.41 2.46 0.77
CA VAL A 39 5.52 3.33 0.43
C VAL A 39 5.64 4.44 1.47
N ASN A 40 6.85 4.67 1.95
CA ASN A 40 7.14 5.75 2.88
C ASN A 40 7.41 7.04 2.09
N THR A 41 6.34 7.71 1.67
CA THR A 41 6.43 8.89 0.81
C THR A 41 7.10 10.08 1.49
N GLY A 42 7.04 10.15 2.82
CA GLY A 42 7.68 11.23 3.58
C GLY A 42 9.14 10.96 3.88
N MET A 43 9.64 9.78 3.54
CA MET A 43 11.03 9.37 3.79
C MET A 43 11.42 9.49 5.27
N GLU A 44 10.48 9.23 6.17
CA GLU A 44 10.70 9.27 7.61
C GLU A 44 11.36 7.98 8.07
N SER A 45 12.52 8.08 8.73
CA SER A 45 13.32 6.91 9.13
C SER A 45 12.61 5.98 10.12
N GLN A 46 11.65 6.50 10.88
CA GLN A 46 10.96 5.75 11.92
C GLN A 46 9.61 5.20 11.47
N LYS A 47 9.19 5.50 10.26
CA LYS A 47 7.90 5.08 9.74
C LYS A 47 8.01 3.84 8.88
N ALA A 48 6.94 3.05 8.85
CA ALA A 48 6.85 1.90 7.97
C ALA A 48 6.75 2.34 6.51
N GLY A 49 7.08 1.43 5.61
CA GLY A 49 6.98 1.68 4.19
C GLY A 49 8.32 1.64 3.49
N VAL A 50 8.28 1.21 2.23
CA VAL A 50 9.47 1.16 1.38
C VAL A 50 9.84 2.59 0.97
N PRO A 51 11.11 3.00 1.04
CA PRO A 51 11.50 4.31 0.53
C PRO A 51 11.14 4.45 -0.95
N PRO A 52 10.70 5.63 -1.40
CA PRO A 52 10.30 5.81 -2.80
C PRO A 52 11.38 5.42 -3.80
N GLY A 53 12.66 5.65 -3.49
CA GLY A 53 13.76 5.28 -4.36
C GLY A 53 13.93 3.78 -4.55
N ASN A 54 13.44 2.98 -3.61
CA ASN A 54 13.54 1.52 -3.66
C ASN A 54 12.21 0.87 -4.06
N ALA A 55 11.16 1.67 -4.25
CA ALA A 55 9.83 1.12 -4.45
C ALA A 55 9.72 0.30 -5.73
N ASN A 56 10.26 0.79 -6.83
CA ASN A 56 10.16 0.08 -8.11
C ASN A 56 10.84 -1.29 -8.05
N GLU A 57 12.02 -1.34 -7.46
CA GLU A 57 12.78 -2.58 -7.31
C GLU A 57 12.01 -3.58 -6.43
N PHE A 58 11.48 -3.12 -5.31
CA PHE A 58 10.71 -3.97 -4.40
C PHE A 58 9.41 -4.45 -5.02
N ILE A 59 8.72 -3.58 -5.77
CA ILE A 59 7.50 -3.97 -6.48
C ILE A 59 7.80 -5.09 -7.47
N ASN A 60 8.86 -4.94 -8.26
CA ASN A 60 9.23 -5.95 -9.25
C ASN A 60 9.63 -7.27 -8.59
N TYR A 61 10.37 -7.19 -7.50
CA TYR A 61 10.73 -8.37 -6.73
C TYR A 61 9.49 -9.13 -6.25
N CYS A 62 8.54 -8.42 -5.65
CA CYS A 62 7.31 -9.05 -5.13
C CYS A 62 6.43 -9.61 -6.24
N ARG A 63 6.32 -8.89 -7.37
CA ARG A 63 5.43 -9.30 -8.46
C ARG A 63 6.00 -10.42 -9.30
N TYR A 64 7.27 -10.30 -9.67
CA TYR A 64 7.87 -11.19 -10.67
C TYR A 64 8.69 -12.31 -10.06
N ASP A 65 9.49 -12.02 -9.04
CA ASP A 65 10.31 -13.05 -8.41
C ASP A 65 9.50 -13.89 -7.43
N LEU A 66 8.70 -13.25 -6.59
CA LEU A 66 7.89 -13.94 -5.59
C LEU A 66 6.48 -14.26 -6.08
N LYS A 67 6.06 -13.68 -7.19
CA LYS A 67 4.74 -13.89 -7.80
C LYS A 67 3.58 -13.63 -6.84
N LEU A 68 3.71 -12.59 -6.02
CA LEU A 68 2.65 -12.16 -5.13
C LEU A 68 1.60 -11.34 -5.89
N PRO A 69 0.33 -11.39 -5.47
CA PRO A 69 -0.75 -10.63 -6.13
C PRO A 69 -0.74 -9.15 -5.71
N ILE A 70 0.27 -8.42 -6.15
CA ILE A 70 0.40 -6.99 -5.89
C ILE A 70 -0.54 -6.25 -6.82
N ILE A 71 -1.47 -5.49 -6.25
CA ILE A 71 -2.46 -4.75 -7.05
C ILE A 71 -2.30 -3.25 -6.99
N GLY A 72 -1.58 -2.73 -6.01
CA GLY A 72 -1.47 -1.30 -5.86
C GLY A 72 -0.47 -0.88 -4.80
N LEU A 73 -0.45 0.42 -4.55
CA LEU A 73 0.42 1.03 -3.56
C LEU A 73 -0.40 1.74 -2.49
N MET A 74 0.19 1.88 -1.32
CA MET A 74 -0.44 2.50 -0.16
C MET A 74 0.54 3.48 0.47
N CYS A 75 0.03 4.60 0.99
CA CYS A 75 0.85 5.50 1.79
C CYS A 75 0.03 6.14 2.90
N ILE A 76 0.76 6.59 3.92
CA ILE A 76 0.25 7.41 5.01
C ILE A 76 1.15 8.64 5.07
N PRO A 77 0.71 9.80 4.55
CA PRO A 77 1.56 11.00 4.56
C PRO A 77 1.90 11.45 5.96
N PRO A 78 3.02 12.17 6.14
CA PRO A 78 3.33 12.79 7.41
C PRO A 78 2.24 13.80 7.82
N ILE A 79 1.97 13.88 9.11
CA ILE A 79 0.90 14.72 9.64
C ILE A 79 1.11 16.20 9.31
N ASN A 80 2.36 16.64 9.32
CA ASN A 80 2.69 18.06 9.16
C ASN A 80 2.98 18.48 7.72
N ASP A 81 2.87 17.56 6.76
CA ASP A 81 3.11 17.86 5.36
C ASP A 81 1.80 18.01 4.60
N ASP A 82 1.89 18.62 3.42
CA ASP A 82 0.78 18.68 2.50
C ASP A 82 0.52 17.27 1.94
N PRO A 83 -0.65 16.68 2.23
CA PRO A 83 -0.90 15.30 1.78
C PRO A 83 -0.99 15.17 0.27
N GLU A 84 -1.40 16.21 -0.44
CA GLU A 84 -1.55 16.11 -1.89
C GLU A 84 -0.25 15.77 -2.61
N SER A 85 0.88 16.35 -2.17
CA SER A 85 2.16 16.04 -2.79
C SER A 85 2.53 14.57 -2.64
N HIS A 86 2.17 13.97 -1.52
CA HIS A 86 2.41 12.55 -1.27
C HIS A 86 1.51 11.66 -2.11
N PHE A 87 0.25 12.06 -2.29
CA PHE A 87 -0.68 11.33 -3.13
C PHE A 87 -0.26 11.34 -4.59
N ILE A 88 0.22 12.49 -5.07
CA ILE A 88 0.74 12.60 -6.44
C ILE A 88 1.98 11.72 -6.61
N LYS A 89 2.86 11.72 -5.63
CA LYS A 89 4.05 10.87 -5.66
C LYS A 89 3.69 9.39 -5.74
N LEU A 90 2.74 8.96 -4.93
CA LEU A 90 2.30 7.56 -4.93
C LEU A 90 1.66 7.19 -6.27
N ARG A 91 0.81 8.06 -6.78
CA ARG A 91 0.17 7.84 -8.09
C ARG A 91 1.20 7.70 -9.20
N THR A 92 2.22 8.54 -9.19
CA THR A 92 3.30 8.48 -10.19
C THR A 92 4.05 7.15 -10.11
N LEU A 93 4.38 6.70 -8.90
CA LEU A 93 5.05 5.42 -8.71
C LEU A 93 4.18 4.25 -9.19
N ALA A 94 2.89 4.29 -8.91
CA ALA A 94 1.97 3.25 -9.34
C ALA A 94 1.88 3.18 -10.86
N LYS A 95 1.82 4.31 -11.53
CA LYS A 95 1.78 4.35 -12.99
C LYS A 95 3.02 3.76 -13.62
N LYS A 96 4.19 4.05 -13.04
CA LYS A 96 5.45 3.49 -13.54
C LYS A 96 5.47 1.97 -13.46
N SER A 97 4.78 1.41 -12.48
CA SER A 97 4.75 -0.04 -12.27
C SER A 97 3.47 -0.68 -12.82
N ASN A 98 2.65 0.06 -13.54
CA ASN A 98 1.39 -0.43 -14.10
C ASN A 98 0.45 -0.99 -13.03
N LEU A 99 0.39 -0.31 -11.89
CA LEU A 99 -0.51 -0.65 -10.79
C LEU A 99 -1.71 0.29 -10.81
N GLU A 100 -2.90 -0.26 -10.74
CA GLU A 100 -4.13 0.51 -10.89
C GLU A 100 -4.71 1.04 -9.57
N PHE A 101 -4.39 0.39 -8.46
CA PHE A 101 -5.05 0.68 -7.19
C PHE A 101 -4.17 1.51 -6.27
N LEU A 102 -4.81 2.48 -5.60
CA LEU A 102 -4.13 3.37 -4.67
C LEU A 102 -4.89 3.38 -3.35
N SER A 103 -4.24 2.93 -2.28
CA SER A 103 -4.79 2.97 -0.93
C SER A 103 -4.19 4.17 -0.22
N MET A 104 -4.92 5.26 -0.17
CA MET A 104 -4.46 6.49 0.44
C MET A 104 -5.66 7.33 0.85
N GLY A 105 -5.49 8.14 1.89
CA GLY A 105 -6.56 8.96 2.41
C GLY A 105 -7.14 8.43 3.70
N MET A 106 -7.26 9.32 4.67
CA MET A 106 -7.85 9.03 5.97
C MET A 106 -8.93 10.09 6.26
N SER A 107 -9.51 10.06 7.44
CA SER A 107 -10.61 10.97 7.78
C SER A 107 -10.28 12.45 7.54
N SER A 108 -9.02 12.84 7.72
CA SER A 108 -8.60 14.25 7.58
C SER A 108 -8.30 14.67 6.15
N ASP A 109 -8.01 13.74 5.23
CA ASP A 109 -7.53 14.09 3.90
C ASP A 109 -8.10 13.22 2.77
N PHE A 110 -9.18 12.46 3.04
CA PHE A 110 -9.70 11.51 2.05
C PHE A 110 -10.25 12.22 0.80
N GLU A 111 -10.75 13.43 0.92
CA GLU A 111 -11.27 14.15 -0.23
C GLU A 111 -10.14 14.49 -1.20
N THR A 112 -9.01 14.97 -0.68
CA THR A 112 -7.82 15.25 -1.49
C THR A 112 -7.31 13.96 -2.13
N ALA A 113 -7.33 12.85 -1.38
CA ALA A 113 -6.91 11.57 -1.92
C ALA A 113 -7.79 11.12 -3.08
N LEU A 114 -9.10 11.25 -2.95
CA LEU A 114 -10.02 10.87 -4.02
C LEU A 114 -9.80 11.71 -5.28
N LEU A 115 -9.52 13.00 -5.12
CA LEU A 115 -9.23 13.88 -6.25
C LEU A 115 -7.92 13.47 -6.96
N ASN A 116 -7.03 12.78 -6.26
CA ASN A 116 -5.76 12.33 -6.80
C ASN A 116 -5.76 10.85 -7.17
N GLY A 117 -6.92 10.24 -7.30
CA GLY A 117 -7.05 8.91 -7.85
C GLY A 117 -7.11 7.77 -6.83
N ALA A 118 -7.34 8.05 -5.55
CA ALA A 118 -7.45 6.99 -4.56
C ALA A 118 -8.60 6.04 -4.92
N THR A 119 -8.33 4.75 -4.81
CA THR A 119 -9.33 3.71 -5.01
C THR A 119 -9.79 3.11 -3.69
N HIS A 120 -8.97 3.24 -2.66
CA HIS A 120 -9.25 2.75 -1.31
C HIS A 120 -8.89 3.84 -0.30
N ILE A 121 -9.80 4.15 0.61
CA ILE A 121 -9.56 5.13 1.68
C ILE A 121 -9.86 4.50 3.04
N ARG A 122 -9.30 5.08 4.09
CA ARG A 122 -9.45 4.59 5.47
C ARG A 122 -10.07 5.70 6.32
N ILE A 123 -11.36 5.60 6.58
CA ILE A 123 -12.11 6.63 7.29
C ILE A 123 -12.69 6.14 8.62
N GLY A 124 -11.91 5.32 9.34
CA GLY A 124 -12.36 4.76 10.60
C GLY A 124 -12.81 5.78 11.65
N THR A 125 -12.05 6.87 11.79
CA THR A 125 -12.42 7.91 12.74
C THR A 125 -13.75 8.58 12.37
N PHE A 126 -13.99 8.74 11.08
CA PHE A 126 -15.23 9.34 10.59
C PHE A 126 -16.43 8.43 10.86
N LEU A 127 -16.27 7.12 10.69
CA LEU A 127 -17.34 6.15 10.86
C LEU A 127 -17.55 5.73 12.31
N PHE A 128 -16.48 5.61 13.09
CA PHE A 128 -16.51 5.05 14.43
C PHE A 128 -16.20 6.05 15.54
N GLY A 129 -15.97 7.31 15.19
CA GLY A 129 -15.61 8.33 16.15
C GLY A 129 -14.15 8.29 16.57
N LYS A 130 -13.78 9.20 17.46
CA LYS A 130 -12.41 9.22 17.99
C LYS A 130 -12.17 8.03 18.92
N ARG A 131 -11.01 7.46 18.78
CA ARG A 131 -10.57 6.38 19.65
C ARG A 131 -9.66 6.86 20.74
#